data_cf2d92c43043e887d0909bdea07df99c
#
_entry.id   cf2d92c43043e887d0909bdea07df99c
#
_cell.length_a   1.000
_cell.length_b   1.000
_cell.length_c   1.000
_cell.angle_alpha   90.00
_cell.angle_beta   90.00
_cell.angle_gamma   90.00
#
_symmetry.space_group_name_H-M   'P 1'
#
loop_
_entity.id
_entity.type
_entity.pdbx_description
1 polymer ?
#
loop_
_entity_poly.entity_id
_entity_poly.type
_entity_poly.pdbx_seq_one_letter_code
_entity_poly.pdbx_strand_id
1 'polypeptide(L)'
;MLRELEQHQQQVFSDFNMYATQHGLAGIVGARLEAGKITLVLPEAVLFPKGQAELTPEGRRAVAGLRDFFIQVPDQRVLVVGHTDSAPVAPGSRFRDNWELSTLRAVAVVRALMEMGISANRLSAMGLADSQPILPETDEVSRARNRRVEFVLEKMIGGR
;
A
#
# COMPACT_ATOMS: atom_id res chain seq x y z
N MET A 1 -28.22 -3.83 3.05
CA MET A 1 -27.15 -3.75 2.05
C MET A 1 -25.89 -3.10 2.59
N LEU A 2 -25.96 -1.87 3.10
CA LEU A 2 -24.78 -1.21 3.66
C LEU A 2 -24.21 -1.99 4.85
N ARG A 3 -25.07 -2.49 5.72
CA ARG A 3 -24.63 -3.30 6.84
C ARG A 3 -23.97 -4.59 6.40
N GLU A 4 -24.48 -5.22 5.34
CA GLU A 4 -23.89 -6.44 4.80
C GLU A 4 -22.50 -6.17 4.24
N LEU A 5 -22.34 -5.03 3.56
CA LEU A 5 -21.04 -4.62 3.04
C LEU A 5 -20.04 -4.39 4.18
N GLU A 6 -20.48 -3.69 5.22
CA GLU A 6 -19.63 -3.42 6.39
C GLU A 6 -19.23 -4.72 7.08
N GLN A 7 -20.15 -5.65 7.23
CA GLN A 7 -19.86 -6.96 7.85
C GLN A 7 -18.88 -7.76 6.98
N HIS A 8 -19.07 -7.72 5.67
CA HIS A 8 -18.17 -8.41 4.75
C HIS A 8 -16.74 -7.85 4.87
N GLN A 9 -16.61 -6.53 4.85
CA GLN A 9 -15.29 -5.91 4.95
C GLN A 9 -14.66 -6.14 6.32
N GLN A 10 -15.46 -6.17 7.37
CA GLN A 10 -14.96 -6.51 8.71
C GLN A 10 -14.39 -7.93 8.74
N GLN A 11 -15.04 -8.87 8.03
CA GLN A 11 -14.54 -10.23 7.93
C GLN A 11 -13.23 -10.28 7.16
N VAL A 12 -13.15 -9.57 6.03
CA VAL A 12 -11.90 -9.50 5.25
C VAL A 12 -10.76 -8.94 6.09
N PHE A 13 -11.05 -7.88 6.87
CA PHE A 13 -10.07 -7.28 7.76
C PHE A 13 -9.58 -8.26 8.82
N SER A 14 -10.51 -8.99 9.45
CA SER A 14 -10.17 -10.02 10.42
C SER A 14 -9.33 -11.12 9.80
N ASP A 15 -9.70 -11.56 8.60
CA ASP A 15 -8.96 -12.58 7.86
C ASP A 15 -7.54 -12.11 7.53
N PHE A 16 -7.37 -10.84 7.18
CA PHE A 16 -6.04 -10.31 6.94
C PHE A 16 -5.19 -10.33 8.20
N ASN A 17 -5.75 -9.91 9.33
CA ASN A 17 -4.99 -9.88 10.58
C ASN A 17 -4.51 -11.28 10.97
N MET A 18 -5.35 -12.28 10.78
CA MET A 18 -4.98 -13.67 11.04
C MET A 18 -3.90 -14.13 10.05
N TYR A 19 -4.09 -13.82 8.76
CA TYR A 19 -3.12 -14.15 7.72
C TYR A 19 -1.76 -13.53 8.02
N ALA A 20 -1.74 -12.25 8.39
CA ALA A 20 -0.51 -11.51 8.65
C ALA A 20 0.26 -12.14 9.83
N THR A 21 -0.45 -12.53 10.89
CA THR A 21 0.16 -13.18 12.03
C THR A 21 0.79 -14.52 11.63
N GLN A 22 0.07 -15.31 10.82
CA GLN A 22 0.52 -16.63 10.39
C GLN A 22 1.70 -16.59 9.41
N HIS A 23 1.84 -15.49 8.67
CA HIS A 23 2.85 -15.38 7.62
C HIS A 23 3.96 -14.38 7.92
N GLY A 24 4.06 -13.95 9.19
CA GLY A 24 5.16 -13.09 9.62
C GLY A 24 5.08 -11.66 9.11
N LEU A 25 3.88 -11.20 8.71
CA LEU A 25 3.69 -9.85 8.20
C LEU A 25 3.23 -8.86 9.26
N ALA A 26 2.76 -9.36 10.41
CA ALA A 26 2.16 -8.50 11.44
C ALA A 26 3.12 -7.44 11.98
N GLY A 27 4.42 -7.69 11.94
CA GLY A 27 5.43 -6.74 12.42
C GLY A 27 5.79 -5.66 11.41
N ILE A 28 5.42 -5.82 10.13
CA ILE A 28 5.82 -4.87 9.08
C ILE A 28 4.62 -4.24 8.38
N VAL A 29 3.43 -4.84 8.47
CA VAL A 29 2.23 -4.32 7.80
C VAL A 29 1.26 -3.84 8.87
N GLY A 30 0.98 -2.54 8.88
CA GLY A 30 -0.12 -1.99 9.67
C GLY A 30 -1.43 -2.19 8.92
N ALA A 31 -2.54 -2.34 9.66
CA ALA A 31 -3.85 -2.53 9.03
C ALA A 31 -4.90 -1.75 9.81
N ARG A 32 -5.80 -1.09 9.09
CA ARG A 32 -6.95 -0.41 9.70
C ARG A 32 -8.17 -0.57 8.80
N LEU A 33 -9.33 -0.58 9.44
CA LEU A 33 -10.62 -0.62 8.75
C LEU A 33 -11.38 0.66 9.05
N GLU A 34 -11.81 1.36 8.01
CA GLU A 34 -12.54 2.61 8.17
C GLU A 34 -13.49 2.78 7.00
N ALA A 35 -14.78 2.97 7.30
CA ALA A 35 -15.80 3.22 6.29
C ALA A 35 -15.82 2.17 5.18
N GLY A 36 -15.66 0.89 5.55
CA GLY A 36 -15.67 -0.22 4.59
C GLY A 36 -14.40 -0.39 3.78
N LYS A 37 -13.39 0.43 4.02
CA LYS A 37 -12.10 0.33 3.33
C LYS A 37 -11.06 -0.20 4.29
N ILE A 38 -10.27 -1.16 3.80
CA ILE A 38 -9.18 -1.75 4.57
C ILE A 38 -7.89 -1.16 4.03
N THR A 39 -7.13 -0.48 4.90
CA THR A 39 -5.85 0.10 4.48
C THR A 39 -4.72 -0.68 5.12
N LEU A 40 -3.86 -1.24 4.28
CA LEU A 40 -2.64 -1.92 4.69
C LEU A 40 -1.48 -0.97 4.45
N VAL A 41 -0.60 -0.82 5.44
CA VAL A 41 0.47 0.19 5.38
C VAL A 41 1.82 -0.48 5.50
N LEU A 42 2.71 -0.21 4.53
CA LEU A 42 4.09 -0.66 4.57
C LEU A 42 5.03 0.55 4.57
N PRO A 43 6.05 0.55 5.45
CA PRO A 43 7.04 1.61 5.42
C PRO A 43 7.83 1.63 4.11
N GLU A 44 8.20 2.82 3.64
CA GLU A 44 9.05 2.98 2.47
C GLU A 44 10.31 2.13 2.59
N ALA A 45 10.94 2.12 3.78
CA ALA A 45 12.22 1.45 3.98
C ALA A 45 12.17 -0.06 3.73
N VAL A 46 10.99 -0.67 3.84
CA VAL A 46 10.81 -2.09 3.53
C VAL A 46 10.82 -2.32 2.02
N LEU A 47 10.28 -1.38 1.27
CA LEU A 47 9.98 -1.57 -0.14
C LEU A 47 11.05 -1.04 -1.09
N PHE A 48 11.62 0.12 -0.77
CA PHE A 48 12.49 0.85 -1.71
C PHE A 48 13.77 1.34 -1.05
N PRO A 49 14.87 1.42 -1.81
CA PRO A 49 16.01 2.21 -1.36
C PRO A 49 15.59 3.69 -1.32
N LYS A 50 16.27 4.45 -0.49
CA LYS A 50 15.99 5.89 -0.34
C LYS A 50 16.05 6.58 -1.71
N GLY A 51 15.01 7.35 -2.00
CA GLY A 51 14.94 8.14 -3.24
C GLY A 51 14.75 7.34 -4.51
N GLN A 52 14.51 6.04 -4.41
CA GLN A 52 14.36 5.15 -5.56
C GLN A 52 12.92 4.68 -5.71
N ALA A 53 12.58 4.23 -6.92
CA ALA A 53 11.25 3.69 -7.20
C ALA A 53 11.32 2.26 -7.75
N GLU A 54 12.39 1.53 -7.44
CA GLU A 54 12.52 0.12 -7.77
C GLU A 54 12.47 -0.69 -6.49
N LEU A 55 11.63 -1.72 -6.46
CA LEU A 55 11.50 -2.55 -5.28
C LEU A 55 12.81 -3.29 -4.99
N THR A 56 13.20 -3.31 -3.71
CA THR A 56 14.30 -4.18 -3.25
C THR A 56 13.83 -5.63 -3.30
N PRO A 57 14.75 -6.62 -3.25
CA PRO A 57 14.35 -8.02 -3.10
C PRO A 57 13.47 -8.26 -1.88
N GLU A 58 13.77 -7.59 -0.76
CA GLU A 58 12.93 -7.66 0.43
C GLU A 58 11.56 -7.06 0.17
N GLY A 59 11.50 -5.92 -0.53
CA GLY A 59 10.24 -5.29 -0.91
C GLY A 59 9.40 -6.19 -1.79
N ARG A 60 10.01 -6.86 -2.76
CA ARG A 60 9.30 -7.81 -3.62
C ARG A 60 8.73 -8.96 -2.80
N ARG A 61 9.47 -9.46 -1.81
CA ARG A 61 8.97 -10.53 -0.93
C ARG A 61 7.76 -10.06 -0.12
N ALA A 62 7.81 -8.83 0.39
CA ALA A 62 6.68 -8.28 1.14
C ALA A 62 5.44 -8.15 0.25
N VAL A 63 5.63 -7.63 -0.98
CA VAL A 63 4.53 -7.52 -1.94
C VAL A 63 3.98 -8.90 -2.31
N ALA A 64 4.85 -9.90 -2.48
CA ALA A 64 4.43 -11.27 -2.77
C ALA A 64 3.59 -11.85 -1.63
N GLY A 65 3.96 -11.53 -0.38
CA GLY A 65 3.16 -11.95 0.77
C GLY A 65 1.75 -11.36 0.75
N LEU A 66 1.65 -10.08 0.39
CA LEU A 66 0.35 -9.44 0.24
C LEU A 66 -0.43 -10.00 -0.94
N ARG A 67 0.26 -10.27 -2.06
CA ARG A 67 -0.36 -10.88 -3.23
C ARG A 67 -1.07 -12.18 -2.87
N ASP A 68 -0.46 -13.02 -2.06
CA ASP A 68 -1.05 -14.28 -1.66
C ASP A 68 -2.36 -14.07 -0.90
N PHE A 69 -2.46 -13.02 -0.11
CA PHE A 69 -3.73 -12.67 0.51
C PHE A 69 -4.74 -12.13 -0.50
N PHE A 70 -4.30 -11.27 -1.43
CA PHE A 70 -5.20 -10.67 -2.43
C PHE A 70 -5.84 -11.72 -3.31
N ILE A 71 -5.14 -12.82 -3.58
CA ILE A 71 -5.69 -13.94 -4.34
C ILE A 71 -6.85 -14.59 -3.59
N GLN A 72 -6.80 -14.62 -2.25
CA GLN A 72 -7.84 -15.21 -1.42
C GLN A 72 -9.10 -14.36 -1.35
N VAL A 73 -9.01 -13.09 -1.70
CA VAL A 73 -10.13 -12.15 -1.64
C VAL A 73 -10.35 -11.49 -3.00
N PRO A 74 -10.73 -12.27 -4.03
CA PRO A 74 -10.80 -11.77 -5.41
C PRO A 74 -11.84 -10.69 -5.64
N ASP A 75 -12.75 -10.47 -4.70
CA ASP A 75 -13.77 -9.42 -4.79
C ASP A 75 -13.28 -8.06 -4.30
N GLN A 76 -12.01 -7.96 -3.89
CA GLN A 76 -11.44 -6.70 -3.43
C GLN A 76 -10.63 -6.02 -4.53
N ARG A 77 -10.93 -4.75 -4.76
CA ARG A 77 -10.06 -3.88 -5.56
C ARG A 77 -8.91 -3.41 -4.68
N VAL A 78 -7.73 -3.26 -5.26
CA VAL A 78 -6.55 -2.82 -4.53
C VAL A 78 -6.06 -1.51 -5.13
N LEU A 79 -6.15 -0.43 -4.36
CA LEU A 79 -5.59 0.86 -4.73
C LEU A 79 -4.25 1.01 -4.01
N VAL A 80 -3.17 1.16 -4.78
CA VAL A 80 -1.83 1.35 -4.21
C VAL A 80 -1.53 2.85 -4.19
N VAL A 81 -1.24 3.38 -3.00
CA VAL A 81 -1.04 4.82 -2.79
C VAL A 81 0.35 5.07 -2.22
N GLY A 82 1.16 5.83 -2.95
CA GLY A 82 2.48 6.25 -2.49
C GLY A 82 2.41 7.57 -1.74
N HIS A 83 3.15 7.65 -0.62
CA HIS A 83 3.24 8.86 0.22
C HIS A 83 4.70 9.14 0.55
N THR A 84 5.05 10.42 0.63
CA THR A 84 6.39 10.86 1.06
C THR A 84 6.28 11.71 2.31
N ASP A 85 7.44 12.05 2.88
CA ASP A 85 7.50 13.15 3.84
C ASP A 85 7.62 14.47 3.06
N SER A 86 7.77 15.59 3.77
CA SER A 86 7.82 16.91 3.15
C SER A 86 9.19 17.28 2.60
N ALA A 87 10.23 16.49 2.87
CA ALA A 87 11.56 16.78 2.33
C ALA A 87 11.54 16.65 0.82
N PRO A 88 12.10 17.62 0.09
CA PRO A 88 12.13 17.55 -1.37
C PRO A 88 13.04 16.42 -1.84
N VAL A 89 12.85 15.99 -3.10
CA VAL A 89 13.76 15.02 -3.70
C VAL A 89 15.18 15.59 -3.72
N ALA A 90 16.18 14.69 -3.62
CA ALA A 90 17.58 15.12 -3.58
C ALA A 90 17.99 15.81 -4.87
N PRO A 91 18.94 16.76 -4.79
CA PRO A 91 19.52 17.34 -6.00
C PRO A 91 20.08 16.24 -6.89
N GLY A 92 19.82 16.34 -8.18
CA GLY A 92 20.26 15.32 -9.13
C GLY A 92 19.36 14.10 -9.22
N SER A 93 18.26 14.08 -8.47
CA SER A 93 17.27 13.01 -8.58
C SER A 93 16.69 12.95 -9.99
N ARG A 94 16.41 11.72 -10.46
CA ARG A 94 15.72 11.56 -11.74
C ARG A 94 14.23 11.89 -11.64
N PHE A 95 13.71 12.05 -10.41
CA PHE A 95 12.32 12.45 -10.19
C PHE A 95 12.25 13.96 -10.04
N ARG A 96 11.25 14.57 -10.67
CA ARG A 96 11.08 16.01 -10.64
C ARG A 96 10.72 16.51 -9.24
N ASP A 97 9.87 15.75 -8.53
CA ASP A 97 9.36 16.12 -7.21
C ASP A 97 8.77 14.90 -6.52
N ASN A 98 8.21 15.12 -5.34
CA ASN A 98 7.59 14.04 -4.57
C ASN A 98 6.32 13.49 -5.22
N TRP A 99 5.63 14.30 -6.03
CA TRP A 99 4.47 13.80 -6.77
C TRP A 99 4.89 12.71 -7.75
N GLU A 100 5.95 12.96 -8.48
CA GLU A 100 6.47 11.99 -9.44
C GLU A 100 7.03 10.76 -8.74
N LEU A 101 7.83 10.96 -7.68
CA LEU A 101 8.41 9.85 -6.93
C LEU A 101 7.33 8.95 -6.34
N SER A 102 6.35 9.53 -5.64
CA SER A 102 5.29 8.73 -5.00
C SER A 102 4.44 7.99 -6.02
N THR A 103 4.14 8.63 -7.15
CA THR A 103 3.35 8.01 -8.20
C THR A 103 4.09 6.83 -8.83
N LEU A 104 5.38 7.02 -9.14
CA LEU A 104 6.17 5.95 -9.77
C LEU A 104 6.43 4.80 -8.81
N ARG A 105 6.51 5.06 -7.51
CA ARG A 105 6.58 3.99 -6.51
C ARG A 105 5.29 3.15 -6.49
N ALA A 106 4.13 3.81 -6.53
CA ALA A 106 2.86 3.10 -6.62
C ALA A 106 2.78 2.27 -7.91
N VAL A 107 3.23 2.83 -9.02
CA VAL A 107 3.26 2.13 -10.30
C VAL A 107 4.17 0.90 -10.22
N ALA A 108 5.33 1.01 -9.58
CA ALA A 108 6.26 -0.12 -9.44
C ALA A 108 5.60 -1.27 -8.67
N VAL A 109 4.85 -0.96 -7.61
CA VAL A 109 4.13 -1.97 -6.84
C VAL A 109 3.02 -2.62 -7.68
N VAL A 110 2.24 -1.81 -8.40
CA VAL A 110 1.18 -2.33 -9.26
C VAL A 110 1.76 -3.27 -10.33
N ARG A 111 2.87 -2.87 -10.96
CA ARG A 111 3.53 -3.74 -11.95
C ARG A 111 3.98 -5.05 -11.34
N ALA A 112 4.54 -5.02 -10.13
CA ALA A 112 4.95 -6.23 -9.44
C ALA A 112 3.75 -7.14 -9.17
N LEU A 113 2.64 -6.57 -8.69
CA LEU A 113 1.42 -7.36 -8.46
C LEU A 113 0.88 -7.99 -9.73
N MET A 114 0.93 -7.27 -10.85
CA MET A 114 0.51 -7.82 -12.14
C MET A 114 1.43 -8.97 -12.58
N GLU A 115 2.74 -8.78 -12.44
CA GLU A 115 3.71 -9.83 -12.74
C GLU A 115 3.49 -11.07 -11.88
N MET A 116 2.98 -10.88 -10.68
CA MET A 116 2.68 -11.96 -9.74
C MET A 116 1.28 -12.54 -9.90
N GLY A 117 0.53 -12.11 -10.92
CA GLY A 117 -0.73 -12.75 -11.30
C GLY A 117 -2.01 -12.04 -10.89
N ILE A 118 -1.92 -10.83 -10.31
CA ILE A 118 -3.14 -10.06 -9.99
C ILE A 118 -3.62 -9.35 -11.25
N SER A 119 -4.91 -9.47 -11.55
CA SER A 119 -5.50 -8.85 -12.73
C SER A 119 -5.47 -7.34 -12.68
N ALA A 120 -5.14 -6.71 -13.79
CA ALA A 120 -5.05 -5.25 -13.88
C ALA A 120 -6.35 -4.55 -13.52
N ASN A 121 -7.51 -5.18 -13.80
CA ASN A 121 -8.80 -4.57 -13.51
C ASN A 121 -9.10 -4.45 -12.01
N ARG A 122 -8.28 -5.08 -11.16
CA ARG A 122 -8.39 -4.95 -9.71
C ARG A 122 -7.46 -3.87 -9.15
N LEU A 123 -6.57 -3.30 -9.97
CA LEU A 123 -5.45 -2.50 -9.48
C LEU A 123 -5.55 -1.06 -9.93
N SER A 124 -5.15 -0.14 -9.05
CA SER A 124 -4.99 1.28 -9.37
C SER A 124 -3.75 1.79 -8.65
N ALA A 125 -3.09 2.80 -9.23
CA ALA A 125 -1.91 3.42 -8.65
C ALA A 125 -2.16 4.91 -8.47
N MET A 126 -1.74 5.45 -7.31
CA MET A 126 -1.92 6.86 -6.97
C MET A 126 -0.72 7.36 -6.17
N GLY A 127 -0.24 8.55 -6.48
CA GLY A 127 0.81 9.20 -5.71
C GLY A 127 0.27 10.48 -5.11
N LEU A 128 0.47 10.67 -3.80
CA LEU A 128 -0.05 11.83 -3.08
C LEU A 128 1.04 12.72 -2.49
N ALA A 129 2.31 12.44 -2.78
CA ALA A 129 3.44 13.21 -2.25
C ALA A 129 3.33 13.33 -0.72
N ASP A 130 3.55 14.52 -0.16
CA ASP A 130 3.43 14.77 1.28
C ASP A 130 2.08 15.36 1.68
N SER A 131 1.08 15.30 0.78
CA SER A 131 -0.18 16.00 0.99
C SER A 131 -1.08 15.38 2.05
N GLN A 132 -0.86 14.12 2.44
CA GLN A 132 -1.71 13.43 3.44
C GLN A 132 -0.86 12.72 4.48
N PRO A 133 -0.24 13.45 5.39
CA PRO A 133 0.60 12.84 6.42
C PRO A 133 -0.25 12.08 7.44
N ILE A 134 0.31 10.99 7.98
CA ILE A 134 -0.29 10.28 9.10
C ILE A 134 -0.04 11.07 10.39
N LEU A 135 1.15 11.65 10.52
CA LEU A 135 1.58 12.37 11.71
C LEU A 135 2.14 13.73 11.33
N PRO A 136 1.97 14.76 12.18
CA PRO A 136 2.73 16.00 12.01
C PRO A 136 4.23 15.69 12.05
N GLU A 137 5.01 16.31 11.17
CA GLU A 137 6.44 16.06 11.10
C GLU A 137 7.15 16.86 12.19
N THR A 138 7.58 16.17 13.23
CA THR A 138 8.28 16.80 14.36
C THR A 138 9.69 16.21 14.53
N ASP A 139 9.96 15.03 13.97
CA ASP A 139 11.24 14.35 14.10
C ASP A 139 11.37 13.30 12.98
N GLU A 140 12.47 12.54 13.00
CA GLU A 140 12.70 11.53 11.99
C GLU A 140 11.70 10.37 12.10
N VAL A 141 11.24 10.05 13.32
CA VAL A 141 10.27 8.96 13.52
C VAL A 141 8.96 9.31 12.83
N SER A 142 8.45 10.53 13.02
CA SER A 142 7.21 10.95 12.36
C SER A 142 7.37 11.03 10.85
N ARG A 143 8.53 11.53 10.36
CA ARG A 143 8.80 11.55 8.92
C ARG A 143 8.81 10.15 8.34
N ALA A 144 9.47 9.20 9.02
CA ALA A 144 9.53 7.81 8.56
C ALA A 144 8.13 7.18 8.49
N ARG A 145 7.24 7.52 9.42
CA ARG A 145 5.86 7.03 9.39
C ARG A 145 5.09 7.59 8.21
N ASN A 146 5.41 8.80 7.77
CA ASN A 146 4.76 9.41 6.62
C ASN A 146 5.27 8.83 5.30
N ARG A 147 6.53 8.38 5.24
CA ARG A 147 7.10 7.72 4.05
C ARG A 147 6.58 6.28 4.00
N ARG A 148 5.52 6.07 3.24
CA ARG A 148 4.84 4.77 3.23
C ARG A 148 4.14 4.50 1.91
N VAL A 149 3.78 3.24 1.71
CA VAL A 149 2.87 2.83 0.65
C VAL A 149 1.65 2.21 1.32
N GLU A 150 0.48 2.63 0.90
CA GLU A 150 -0.77 2.08 1.39
C GLU A 150 -1.42 1.23 0.31
N PHE A 151 -2.03 0.12 0.74
CA PHE A 151 -2.82 -0.75 -0.12
C PHE A 151 -4.25 -0.68 0.41
N VAL A 152 -5.11 -0.01 -0.34
CA VAL A 152 -6.50 0.18 0.10
C VAL A 152 -7.38 -0.85 -0.59
N LEU A 153 -7.98 -1.73 0.22
CA LEU A 153 -8.89 -2.77 -0.26
C LEU A 153 -10.32 -2.28 -0.17
N GLU A 154 -11.05 -2.44 -1.26
CA GLU A 154 -12.42 -2.01 -1.36
C GLU A 154 -13.18 -3.04 -2.17
N LYS A 155 -14.36 -3.43 -1.68
CA LYS A 155 -15.15 -4.43 -2.37
C LYS A 155 -15.60 -3.91 -3.73
N MET A 156 -15.38 -4.70 -4.78
CA MET A 156 -15.89 -4.40 -6.11
C MET A 156 -17.39 -4.65 -6.13
N ILE A 157 -18.12 -3.70 -6.68
CA ILE A 157 -19.59 -3.73 -6.73
C ILE A 157 -20.03 -4.03 -8.15
N GLY A 158 -21.12 -4.80 -8.28
CA GLY A 158 -21.67 -5.15 -9.56
C GLY A 158 -20.98 -6.31 -10.26
N GLY A 159 -20.16 -7.06 -9.55
CA GLY A 159 -19.50 -8.23 -10.09
C GLY A 159 -18.44 -7.93 -11.13
N ARG A 160 -17.82 -6.76 -11.06
CA ARG A 160 -16.83 -6.34 -12.06
C ARG A 160 -15.46 -6.12 -11.51
#